data_306944773ad357c3dc274194046189e3
#
_entry.id   306944773ad357c3dc274194046189e3
#
_cell.length_a   1.000
_cell.length_b   1.000
_cell.length_c   1.000
_cell.angle_alpha   90.00
_cell.angle_beta   90.00
_cell.angle_gamma   90.00
#
_symmetry.space_group_name_H-M   'P 1'
#
loop_
_entity.id
_entity.type
_entity.pdbx_description
1 polymer ?
#
loop_
_entity_poly.entity_id
_entity_poly.type
_entity_poly.pdbx_seq_one_letter_code
_entity_poly.pdbx_strand_id
1 'polypeptide(L)'
;MNDLLSIAAFNARYAQAIDSDALETWPAFFTEDCHYRITHVENEQDGLAAGIVYADSRAMLEDRIAALREANIYERQRYRHLLGLPLVTAQDGATTTASTPFLVVRIMATGQSEVFATGVYNDRFVREGDGLLLAERVAVCDSTVTDTLMALPL
;
A
#
# COMPACT_ATOMS: atom_id res chain seq x y z
N MET A 1 23.34 1.49 -8.88
CA MET A 1 22.54 0.64 -8.00
C MET A 1 21.36 0.05 -8.76
N ASN A 2 21.05 -1.18 -8.50
CA ASN A 2 19.92 -1.85 -9.14
C ASN A 2 18.61 -1.39 -8.46
N ASP A 3 17.83 -0.57 -9.14
CA ASP A 3 16.56 -0.05 -8.60
C ASP A 3 15.55 -1.18 -8.33
N LEU A 4 15.61 -2.26 -9.10
CA LEU A 4 14.77 -3.43 -8.84
C LEU A 4 14.98 -3.96 -7.43
N LEU A 5 16.23 -4.18 -7.02
CA LEU A 5 16.53 -4.69 -5.68
C LEU A 5 16.18 -3.69 -4.59
N SER A 6 16.42 -2.40 -4.83
CA SER A 6 16.09 -1.34 -3.87
C SER A 6 14.58 -1.27 -3.65
N ILE A 7 13.79 -1.34 -4.71
CA ILE A 7 12.33 -1.32 -4.64
C ILE A 7 11.80 -2.61 -4.00
N ALA A 8 12.36 -3.76 -4.37
CA ALA A 8 11.96 -5.03 -3.78
C ALA A 8 12.22 -5.04 -2.27
N ALA A 9 13.37 -4.55 -1.82
CA ALA A 9 13.69 -4.43 -0.40
C ALA A 9 12.77 -3.44 0.31
N PHE A 10 12.47 -2.30 -0.32
CA PHE A 10 11.51 -1.33 0.21
C PHE A 10 10.13 -1.97 0.40
N ASN A 11 9.64 -2.65 -0.62
CA ASN A 11 8.33 -3.29 -0.59
C ASN A 11 8.26 -4.38 0.48
N ALA A 12 9.35 -5.12 0.69
CA ALA A 12 9.41 -6.13 1.75
C ALA A 12 9.28 -5.49 3.14
N ARG A 13 9.97 -4.38 3.39
CA ARG A 13 9.86 -3.66 4.66
C ARG A 13 8.47 -3.04 4.85
N TYR A 14 7.89 -2.50 3.78
CA TYR A 14 6.54 -1.93 3.78
C TYR A 14 5.51 -3.00 4.18
N ALA A 15 5.53 -4.13 3.51
CA ALA A 15 4.63 -5.24 3.81
C ALA A 15 4.82 -5.74 5.25
N GLN A 16 6.06 -5.87 5.69
CA GLN A 16 6.35 -6.33 7.05
C GLN A 16 5.79 -5.37 8.10
N ALA A 17 5.86 -4.06 7.87
CA ALA A 17 5.32 -3.07 8.81
C ALA A 17 3.82 -3.27 9.03
N ILE A 18 3.07 -3.54 7.96
CA ILE A 18 1.64 -3.81 8.05
C ILE A 18 1.38 -5.19 8.67
N ASP A 19 2.06 -6.22 8.19
CA ASP A 19 1.83 -7.60 8.59
C ASP A 19 2.20 -7.87 10.05
N SER A 20 3.18 -7.13 10.59
CA SER A 20 3.59 -7.23 11.99
C SER A 20 2.86 -6.27 12.92
N ASP A 21 1.84 -5.56 12.41
CA ASP A 21 1.06 -4.58 13.17
C ASP A 21 1.88 -3.38 13.67
N ALA A 22 2.99 -3.09 13.01
CA ALA A 22 3.79 -1.89 13.27
C ALA A 22 3.27 -0.70 12.44
N LEU A 23 1.96 -0.47 12.50
CA LEU A 23 1.26 0.50 11.63
C LEU A 23 1.72 1.94 11.85
N GLU A 24 2.20 2.26 13.05
CA GLU A 24 2.73 3.60 13.35
C GLU A 24 3.98 3.92 12.52
N THR A 25 4.68 2.91 12.02
CA THR A 25 5.85 3.10 11.15
C THR A 25 5.49 3.21 9.67
N TRP A 26 4.25 2.85 9.30
CA TRP A 26 3.82 2.82 7.90
C TRP A 26 3.84 4.20 7.22
N PRO A 27 3.36 5.30 7.84
CA PRO A 27 3.40 6.61 7.16
C PRO A 27 4.80 7.08 6.80
N ALA A 28 5.83 6.62 7.51
CA ALA A 28 7.22 7.01 7.25
C ALA A 28 7.78 6.49 5.91
N PHE A 29 7.09 5.55 5.27
CA PHE A 29 7.46 5.09 3.92
C PHE A 29 7.13 6.12 2.83
N PHE A 30 6.38 7.16 3.17
CA PHE A 30 5.84 8.13 2.21
C PHE A 30 6.46 9.50 2.40
N THR A 31 6.45 10.29 1.33
CA THR A 31 6.80 11.72 1.41
C THR A 31 5.70 12.49 2.14
N GLU A 32 6.02 13.72 2.60
CA GLU A 32 5.03 14.55 3.31
C GLU A 32 3.81 14.89 2.45
N ASP A 33 4.02 15.11 1.16
CA ASP A 33 2.99 15.48 0.18
C ASP A 33 2.56 14.28 -0.68
N CYS A 34 2.64 13.08 -0.13
CA CYS A 34 2.35 11.86 -0.84
C CYS A 34 0.88 11.74 -1.27
N HIS A 35 0.65 10.84 -2.22
CA HIS A 35 -0.69 10.36 -2.57
C HIS A 35 -0.76 8.86 -2.35
N TYR A 36 -1.76 8.43 -1.61
CA TYR A 36 -2.04 7.02 -1.40
C TYR A 36 -3.51 6.75 -1.73
N ARG A 37 -3.74 5.76 -2.56
CA ARG A 37 -5.09 5.43 -2.99
C ARG A 37 -5.23 3.92 -3.15
N ILE A 38 -6.37 3.39 -2.71
CA ILE A 38 -6.78 2.03 -3.03
C ILE A 38 -8.01 2.15 -3.89
N THR A 39 -7.97 1.54 -5.06
CA THR A 39 -9.04 1.56 -6.04
C THR A 39 -9.18 0.18 -6.68
N HIS A 40 -10.02 0.04 -7.66
CA HIS A 40 -10.14 -1.20 -8.43
C HIS A 40 -10.04 -0.90 -9.92
N VAL A 41 -9.76 -1.94 -10.68
CA VAL A 41 -9.36 -1.82 -12.08
C VAL A 41 -10.39 -1.05 -12.92
N GLU A 42 -11.68 -1.21 -12.67
CA GLU A 42 -12.70 -0.50 -13.42
C GLU A 42 -12.67 1.01 -13.17
N ASN A 43 -12.53 1.44 -11.92
CA ASN A 43 -12.40 2.87 -11.59
C ASN A 43 -11.17 3.48 -12.25
N GLU A 44 -10.06 2.75 -12.25
CA GLU A 44 -8.81 3.23 -12.86
C GLU A 44 -8.95 3.38 -14.36
N GLN A 45 -9.59 2.43 -15.03
CA GLN A 45 -9.86 2.48 -16.48
C GLN A 45 -10.78 3.64 -16.86
N ASP A 46 -11.77 3.94 -16.01
CA ASP A 46 -12.71 5.03 -16.22
C ASP A 46 -12.13 6.40 -15.85
N GLY A 47 -10.91 6.43 -15.34
CA GLY A 47 -10.24 7.67 -14.94
C GLY A 47 -10.84 8.32 -13.70
N LEU A 48 -11.55 7.57 -12.88
CA LEU A 48 -12.17 8.10 -11.67
C LEU A 48 -11.11 8.32 -10.60
N ALA A 49 -11.03 9.52 -10.06
CA ALA A 49 -10.04 9.88 -9.05
C ALA A 49 -10.35 9.29 -7.67
N ALA A 50 -11.63 9.04 -7.39
CA ALA A 50 -12.06 8.50 -6.11
C ALA A 50 -11.69 7.02 -6.01
N GLY A 51 -11.25 6.59 -4.82
CA GLY A 51 -10.96 5.21 -4.53
C GLY A 51 -11.73 4.74 -3.30
N ILE A 52 -11.50 3.49 -2.91
CA ILE A 52 -12.02 2.92 -1.66
C ILE A 52 -11.37 3.63 -0.47
N VAL A 53 -10.08 3.92 -0.59
CA VAL A 53 -9.28 4.65 0.39
C VAL A 53 -8.49 5.71 -0.34
N TYR A 54 -8.36 6.88 0.27
CA TYR A 54 -7.63 8.00 -0.33
C TYR A 54 -6.97 8.84 0.75
N ALA A 55 -5.73 9.22 0.50
CA ALA A 55 -5.00 10.19 1.32
C ALA A 55 -4.06 11.00 0.43
N ASP A 56 -3.95 12.29 0.68
CA ASP A 56 -3.13 13.21 -0.12
C ASP A 56 -2.00 13.84 0.69
N SER A 57 -1.67 13.26 1.84
CA SER A 57 -0.54 13.69 2.67
C SER A 57 -0.16 12.60 3.66
N ARG A 58 1.09 12.65 4.13
CA ARG A 58 1.53 11.77 5.22
C ARG A 58 0.70 11.99 6.48
N ALA A 59 0.32 13.24 6.77
CA ALA A 59 -0.49 13.57 7.93
C ALA A 59 -1.83 12.83 7.90
N MET A 60 -2.48 12.71 6.74
CA MET A 60 -3.71 11.93 6.60
C MET A 60 -3.50 10.45 6.87
N LEU A 61 -2.34 9.89 6.50
CA LEU A 61 -1.99 8.51 6.80
C LEU A 61 -1.82 8.31 8.31
N GLU A 62 -1.14 9.25 8.98
CA GLU A 62 -0.96 9.22 10.42
C GLU A 62 -2.31 9.30 11.16
N ASP A 63 -3.19 10.20 10.71
CA ASP A 63 -4.54 10.35 11.27
C ASP A 63 -5.35 9.06 11.10
N ARG A 64 -5.22 8.40 9.95
CA ARG A 64 -5.90 7.14 9.70
C ARG A 64 -5.45 6.05 10.68
N ILE A 65 -4.15 5.94 10.95
CA ILE A 65 -3.64 4.96 11.91
C ILE A 65 -4.08 5.30 13.33
N ALA A 66 -4.05 6.58 13.72
CA ALA A 66 -4.52 7.02 15.01
C ALA A 66 -6.01 6.68 15.21
N ALA A 67 -6.84 6.95 14.20
CA ALA A 67 -8.26 6.63 14.24
C ALA A 67 -8.49 5.12 14.35
N LEU A 68 -7.71 4.32 13.65
CA LEU A 68 -7.79 2.88 13.70
C LEU A 68 -7.51 2.35 15.12
N ARG A 69 -6.47 2.89 15.76
CA ARG A 69 -6.10 2.50 17.13
C ARG A 69 -7.15 2.92 18.17
N GLU A 70 -7.70 4.12 18.01
CA GLU A 70 -8.70 4.65 18.95
C GLU A 70 -10.07 3.97 18.81
N ALA A 71 -10.51 3.76 17.57
CA ALA A 71 -11.84 3.23 17.31
C ALA A 71 -12.01 1.80 17.82
N ASN A 72 -11.02 0.95 17.60
CA ASN A 72 -10.99 -0.46 18.04
C ASN A 72 -12.33 -1.19 17.79
N ILE A 73 -13.00 -0.84 16.67
CA ILE A 73 -14.34 -1.35 16.35
C ILE A 73 -14.34 -2.42 15.26
N TYR A 74 -13.17 -2.74 14.75
CA TYR A 74 -13.05 -3.78 13.73
C TYR A 74 -12.67 -5.12 14.37
N GLU A 75 -13.09 -6.21 13.72
CA GLU A 75 -12.72 -7.55 14.17
C GLU A 75 -11.21 -7.74 14.07
N ARG A 76 -10.62 -8.38 15.08
CA ARG A 76 -9.19 -8.68 15.08
C ARG A 76 -8.82 -9.47 13.84
N GLN A 77 -7.83 -8.98 13.12
CA GLN A 77 -7.39 -9.58 11.88
C GLN A 77 -5.90 -9.28 11.68
N ARG A 78 -5.27 -10.10 10.85
CA ARG A 78 -3.93 -9.82 10.35
C ARG A 78 -3.87 -10.09 8.87
N TYR A 79 -2.93 -9.42 8.23
CA TYR A 79 -2.64 -9.64 6.82
C TYR A 79 -1.34 -10.39 6.64
N ARG A 80 -1.25 -11.10 5.51
CA ARG A 80 0.02 -11.56 4.96
C ARG A 80 0.11 -11.08 3.53
N HIS A 81 1.06 -10.21 3.27
CA HIS A 81 1.36 -9.73 1.92
C HIS A 81 2.34 -10.67 1.23
N LEU A 82 2.02 -11.06 0.01
CA LEU A 82 2.93 -11.74 -0.90
C LEU A 82 3.08 -10.85 -2.12
N LEU A 83 4.29 -10.41 -2.38
CA LEU A 83 4.56 -9.42 -3.42
C LEU A 83 5.36 -10.06 -4.55
N GLY A 84 5.00 -9.73 -5.79
CA GLY A 84 5.78 -10.08 -6.95
C GLY A 84 7.02 -9.19 -7.07
N LEU A 85 7.83 -9.47 -8.08
CA LEU A 85 8.98 -8.62 -8.38
C LEU A 85 8.49 -7.30 -8.98
N PRO A 86 9.10 -6.18 -8.58
CA PRO A 86 8.80 -4.89 -9.20
C PRO A 86 9.23 -4.86 -10.66
N LEU A 87 8.41 -4.24 -11.50
CA LEU A 87 8.77 -3.88 -12.85
C LEU A 87 9.01 -2.37 -12.87
N VAL A 88 10.25 -1.95 -13.11
CA VAL A 88 10.58 -0.53 -13.24
C VAL A 88 10.10 -0.06 -14.60
N THR A 89 9.17 0.90 -14.61
CA THR A 89 8.52 1.35 -15.83
C THR A 89 9.10 2.65 -16.37
N ALA A 90 9.71 3.47 -15.54
CA ALA A 90 10.38 4.69 -15.96
C ALA A 90 11.36 5.17 -14.89
N GLN A 91 12.41 5.85 -15.34
CA GLN A 91 13.34 6.55 -14.46
C GLN A 91 13.58 7.93 -15.05
N ASP A 92 13.42 8.96 -14.22
CA ASP A 92 13.60 10.35 -14.63
C ASP A 92 14.25 11.11 -13.48
N GLY A 93 15.57 11.27 -13.55
CA GLY A 93 16.32 11.94 -12.50
C GLY A 93 16.21 11.21 -11.17
N ALA A 94 15.66 11.89 -10.15
CA ALA A 94 15.49 11.33 -8.80
C ALA A 94 14.20 10.52 -8.65
N THR A 95 13.38 10.42 -9.70
CA THR A 95 12.07 9.77 -9.65
C THR A 95 12.10 8.43 -10.41
N THR A 96 11.57 7.39 -9.79
CA THR A 96 11.42 6.07 -10.41
C THR A 96 9.98 5.62 -10.29
N THR A 97 9.38 5.19 -11.41
CA THR A 97 8.06 4.58 -11.40
C THR A 97 8.18 3.08 -11.55
N ALA A 98 7.33 2.35 -10.87
CA ALA A 98 7.36 0.90 -10.87
C ALA A 98 5.95 0.32 -10.67
N SER A 99 5.79 -0.91 -11.11
CA SER A 99 4.56 -1.68 -10.96
C SER A 99 4.90 -2.99 -10.26
N THR A 100 4.17 -3.33 -9.19
CA THR A 100 4.44 -4.53 -8.40
C THR A 100 3.13 -5.27 -8.12
N PRO A 101 3.00 -6.55 -8.56
CA PRO A 101 1.83 -7.35 -8.20
C PRO A 101 1.79 -7.63 -6.71
N PHE A 102 0.60 -7.67 -6.15
CA PHE A 102 0.42 -8.02 -4.75
C PHE A 102 -0.72 -9.02 -4.57
N LEU A 103 -0.58 -9.82 -3.51
CA LEU A 103 -1.62 -10.72 -3.00
C LEU A 103 -1.65 -10.52 -1.49
N VAL A 104 -2.83 -10.29 -0.93
CA VAL A 104 -3.01 -10.14 0.52
C VAL A 104 -3.96 -11.22 1.01
N VAL A 105 -3.48 -12.03 1.94
CA VAL A 105 -4.29 -13.00 2.68
C VAL A 105 -4.68 -12.37 4.00
N ARG A 106 -5.97 -12.44 4.33
CA ARG A 106 -6.48 -11.97 5.61
C ARG A 106 -6.76 -13.16 6.53
N ILE A 107 -6.24 -13.09 7.73
CA ILE A 107 -6.45 -14.11 8.76
C ILE A 107 -7.27 -13.48 9.89
N MET A 108 -8.45 -14.04 10.14
CA MET A 108 -9.36 -13.56 11.17
C MET A 108 -9.01 -14.13 12.54
N ALA A 109 -9.59 -13.56 13.61
CA ALA A 109 -9.36 -14.02 14.98
C ALA A 109 -9.70 -15.51 15.18
N THR A 110 -10.64 -16.04 14.39
CA THR A 110 -11.03 -17.46 14.40
C THR A 110 -9.98 -18.38 13.78
N GLY A 111 -8.97 -17.82 13.11
CA GLY A 111 -7.98 -18.58 12.34
C GLY A 111 -8.38 -18.78 10.89
N GLN A 112 -9.58 -18.37 10.49
CA GLN A 112 -10.01 -18.47 9.10
C GLN A 112 -9.13 -17.58 8.22
N SER A 113 -8.60 -18.14 7.14
CA SER A 113 -7.76 -17.43 6.17
C SER A 113 -8.46 -17.37 4.83
N GLU A 114 -8.37 -16.22 4.16
CA GLU A 114 -8.97 -16.03 2.83
C GLU A 114 -8.10 -15.08 2.02
N VAL A 115 -8.15 -15.22 0.70
CA VAL A 115 -7.59 -14.21 -0.19
C VAL A 115 -8.46 -12.96 -0.04
N PHE A 116 -7.86 -11.88 0.45
CA PHE A 116 -8.57 -10.64 0.71
C PHE A 116 -8.53 -9.70 -0.48
N ALA A 117 -7.35 -9.53 -1.09
CA ALA A 117 -7.18 -8.65 -2.24
C ALA A 117 -6.02 -9.13 -3.11
N THR A 118 -6.17 -8.95 -4.40
CA THR A 118 -5.09 -9.09 -5.37
C THR A 118 -5.08 -7.86 -6.26
N GLY A 119 -3.93 -7.53 -6.78
CA GLY A 119 -3.84 -6.39 -7.67
C GLY A 119 -2.41 -5.99 -7.97
N VAL A 120 -2.25 -4.72 -8.27
CA VAL A 120 -0.97 -4.14 -8.64
C VAL A 120 -0.79 -2.81 -7.91
N TYR A 121 0.38 -2.60 -7.32
CA TYR A 121 0.80 -1.28 -6.89
C TYR A 121 1.38 -0.53 -8.09
N ASN A 122 0.84 0.64 -8.39
CA ASN A 122 1.46 1.59 -9.30
C ASN A 122 2.09 2.67 -8.46
N ASP A 123 3.41 2.77 -8.52
CA ASP A 123 4.20 3.55 -7.59
C ASP A 123 5.05 4.60 -8.27
N ARG A 124 5.25 5.70 -7.56
CA ARG A 124 6.26 6.68 -7.88
C ARG A 124 7.14 6.88 -6.65
N PHE A 125 8.41 6.53 -6.80
CA PHE A 125 9.42 6.65 -5.75
C PHE A 125 10.29 7.87 -5.98
N VAL A 126 10.72 8.47 -4.89
CA VAL A 126 11.76 9.51 -4.90
C VAL A 126 12.89 9.08 -3.99
N ARG A 127 14.11 9.54 -4.32
CA ARG A 127 15.28 9.28 -3.47
C ARG A 127 15.33 10.31 -2.36
N GLU A 128 15.64 9.83 -1.16
CA GLU A 128 15.92 10.67 -0.01
C GLU A 128 17.13 10.09 0.71
N GLY A 129 18.25 10.80 0.64
CA GLY A 129 19.52 10.27 1.13
C GLY A 129 19.89 8.99 0.36
N ASP A 130 20.18 7.92 1.09
CA ASP A 130 20.51 6.62 0.51
C ASP A 130 19.27 5.74 0.29
N GLY A 131 18.11 6.21 0.70
CA GLY A 131 16.88 5.43 0.67
C GLY A 131 15.86 5.93 -0.34
N LEU A 132 14.72 5.28 -0.31
CA LEU A 132 13.56 5.59 -1.16
C LEU A 132 12.37 5.97 -0.29
N LEU A 133 11.53 6.87 -0.80
CA LEU A 133 10.21 7.15 -0.25
C LEU A 133 9.19 7.08 -1.38
N LEU A 134 7.96 6.74 -1.01
CA LEU A 134 6.82 6.78 -1.93
C LEU A 134 6.28 8.20 -2.01
N ALA A 135 6.36 8.80 -3.19
CA ALA A 135 5.61 10.01 -3.49
C ALA A 135 4.16 9.67 -3.84
N GLU A 136 3.94 8.49 -4.42
CA GLU A 136 2.59 8.00 -4.73
C GLU A 136 2.58 6.47 -4.72
N ARG A 137 1.52 5.91 -4.14
CA ARG A 137 1.18 4.50 -4.30
C ARG A 137 -0.31 4.38 -4.61
N VAL A 138 -0.63 3.78 -5.73
CA VAL A 138 -2.00 3.43 -6.08
C VAL A 138 -2.10 1.92 -6.09
N ALA A 139 -2.84 1.38 -5.14
CA ALA A 139 -3.13 -0.07 -5.09
C ALA A 139 -4.39 -0.31 -5.92
N VAL A 140 -4.22 -0.89 -7.09
CA VAL A 140 -5.31 -1.18 -8.02
C VAL A 140 -5.73 -2.63 -7.82
N CYS A 141 -6.86 -2.84 -7.17
CA CYS A 141 -7.39 -4.18 -6.92
C CYS A 141 -8.04 -4.76 -8.18
N ASP A 142 -7.82 -6.05 -8.40
CA ASP A 142 -8.36 -6.76 -9.56
C ASP A 142 -9.89 -6.94 -9.49
N SER A 143 -10.43 -7.05 -8.27
CA SER A 143 -11.84 -7.30 -8.04
C SER A 143 -12.56 -6.06 -7.53
N THR A 144 -13.77 -5.83 -8.02
CA THR A 144 -14.67 -4.81 -7.48
C THR A 144 -15.33 -5.26 -6.17
N VAL A 145 -15.29 -6.56 -5.89
CA VAL A 145 -15.83 -7.12 -4.64
C VAL A 145 -14.77 -6.99 -3.57
N THR A 146 -14.82 -5.88 -2.83
CA THR A 146 -13.96 -5.66 -1.68
C THR A 146 -14.83 -5.55 -0.45
N ASP A 147 -14.29 -6.00 0.68
CA ASP A 147 -14.92 -5.76 1.97
C ASP A 147 -14.98 -4.25 2.20
N THR A 148 -16.19 -3.74 2.44
CA THR A 148 -16.41 -2.31 2.66
C THR A 148 -15.72 -1.79 3.92
N LEU A 149 -15.27 -2.67 4.80
CA LEU A 149 -14.58 -2.33 6.04
C LEU A 149 -13.09 -2.69 5.96
N MET A 150 -12.40 -2.02 5.04
CA MET A 150 -10.94 -2.17 4.96
C MET A 150 -10.29 -1.40 6.11
N ALA A 151 -10.01 -2.10 7.21
CA ALA A 151 -9.43 -1.49 8.40
C ALA A 151 -7.93 -1.23 8.20
N LEU A 152 -7.18 -2.25 7.80
CA LEU A 152 -5.73 -2.14 7.60
C LEU A 152 -5.41 -1.65 6.19
N PRO A 153 -4.31 -0.90 6.01
CA PRO A 153 -3.89 -0.50 4.66
C PRO A 153 -3.37 -1.70 3.86
N LEU A 154 -3.36 -1.53 2.54
CA LEU A 154 -2.74 -2.48 1.63
C LEU A 154 -1.33 -2.05 1.27
#